data_66be07c3487a29fec6998202f234b3c4
#
_entry.id   66be07c3487a29fec6998202f234b3c4
#
_cell.length_a   1.000
_cell.length_b   1.000
_cell.length_c   1.000
_cell.angle_alpha   90.00
_cell.angle_beta   90.00
_cell.angle_gamma   90.00
#
_symmetry.space_group_name_H-M   'P 1'
#
loop_
_entity.id
_entity.type
_entity.pdbx_description
1 polymer ?
#
loop_
_entity_poly.entity_id
_entity_poly.type
_entity_poly.pdbx_seq_one_letter_code
_entity_poly.pdbx_strand_id
1 'polypeptide(L)'
;TRRKKWFLHVTYDFASREPQGNKEIVVGVDVGYSVPLYGAINNGHARLGWKRFSPLGEAIKQLQRQVAARRRSMLRAGRQDLAKETARFGHGRKRRLELTEKLGGRTGRAYTTMNHQLSRVVVQFAQEQGAGVIQMEDLDGLQEVLRGSFLGARWRYEELQRFIKYKGEEAGIK
;
A
#
# COMPACT_ATOMS: atom_id res chain seq x y z
N THR A 1 -5.36 -15.47 29.51
CA THR A 1 -4.23 -16.21 28.92
C THR A 1 -3.98 -15.71 27.51
N ARG A 2 -2.87 -15.00 27.24
CA ARG A 2 -2.47 -14.62 25.88
C ARG A 2 -2.09 -15.90 25.14
N ARG A 3 -2.82 -16.26 24.08
CA ARG A 3 -2.42 -17.36 23.19
C ARG A 3 -1.06 -17.00 22.58
N LYS A 4 -0.03 -17.80 22.86
CA LYS A 4 1.26 -17.69 22.17
C LYS A 4 1.01 -17.98 20.69
N LYS A 5 1.43 -17.05 19.82
CA LYS A 5 1.39 -17.26 18.38
C LYS A 5 2.79 -17.69 17.94
N TRP A 6 2.85 -18.74 17.16
CA TRP A 6 4.06 -19.20 16.52
C TRP A 6 4.08 -18.68 15.08
N PHE A 7 5.24 -18.27 14.62
CA PHE A 7 5.44 -17.80 13.24
C PHE A 7 6.59 -18.61 12.68
N LEU A 8 6.40 -19.15 11.48
CA LEU A 8 7.45 -19.74 10.67
C LEU A 8 7.82 -18.72 9.59
N HIS A 9 9.08 -18.33 9.54
CA HIS A 9 9.62 -17.52 8.47
C HIS A 9 10.44 -18.44 7.56
N VAL A 10 10.07 -18.50 6.31
CA VAL A 10 10.77 -19.26 5.28
C VAL A 10 11.32 -18.28 4.26
N THR A 11 12.62 -18.28 4.07
CA THR A 11 13.30 -17.58 2.98
C THR A 11 13.63 -18.61 1.91
N TYR A 12 13.33 -18.29 0.67
CA TYR A 12 13.66 -19.13 -0.47
C TYR A 12 14.15 -18.25 -1.62
N ASP A 13 15.07 -18.78 -2.38
CA ASP A 13 15.53 -18.18 -3.62
C ASP A 13 14.84 -18.89 -4.78
N PHE A 14 14.46 -18.12 -5.79
CA PHE A 14 13.95 -18.66 -7.04
C PHE A 14 14.86 -18.22 -8.18
N ALA A 15 15.05 -19.09 -9.15
CA ALA A 15 15.76 -18.73 -10.35
C ALA A 15 14.97 -17.66 -11.11
N SER A 16 15.62 -16.56 -11.48
CA SER A 16 15.05 -15.60 -12.40
C SER A 16 14.67 -16.30 -13.69
N ARG A 17 13.44 -16.11 -14.15
CA ARG A 17 13.05 -16.64 -15.46
C ARG A 17 13.78 -15.88 -16.54
N GLU A 18 14.12 -16.57 -17.59
CA GLU A 18 14.64 -15.93 -18.79
C GLU A 18 13.61 -14.90 -19.33
N PRO A 19 14.06 -13.75 -19.85
CA PRO A 19 13.15 -12.74 -20.41
C PRO A 19 12.27 -13.36 -21.49
N GLN A 20 10.98 -13.41 -21.25
CA GLN A 20 10.00 -14.02 -22.16
C GLN A 20 9.24 -13.00 -23.01
N GLY A 21 9.31 -11.71 -22.64
CA GLY A 21 8.58 -10.64 -23.30
C GLY A 21 9.42 -9.93 -24.37
N ASN A 22 8.72 -9.28 -25.31
CA ASN A 22 9.36 -8.39 -26.27
C ASN A 22 9.81 -7.10 -25.57
N LYS A 23 11.11 -6.80 -25.59
CA LYS A 23 11.69 -5.61 -24.95
C LYS A 23 11.22 -4.29 -25.57
N GLU A 24 10.70 -4.32 -26.80
CA GLU A 24 10.14 -3.16 -27.46
C GLU A 24 8.73 -2.83 -26.96
N ILE A 25 8.05 -3.80 -26.34
CA ILE A 25 6.75 -3.59 -25.74
C ILE A 25 6.96 -3.23 -24.28
N VAL A 26 6.61 -1.99 -23.96
CA VAL A 26 6.78 -1.41 -22.62
C VAL A 26 5.42 -1.10 -22.02
N VAL A 27 5.19 -1.54 -20.82
CA VAL A 27 4.05 -1.13 -20.00
C VAL A 27 4.49 0.02 -19.09
N GLY A 28 3.98 1.21 -19.34
CA GLY A 28 4.11 2.36 -18.45
C GLY A 28 3.08 2.30 -17.33
N VAL A 29 3.51 2.48 -16.10
CA VAL A 29 2.65 2.45 -14.91
C VAL A 29 2.76 3.76 -14.16
N ASP A 30 1.64 4.47 -14.09
CA ASP A 30 1.47 5.69 -13.30
C ASP A 30 0.71 5.37 -12.00
N VAL A 31 1.19 5.91 -10.90
CA VAL A 31 0.63 5.68 -9.56
C VAL A 31 0.00 6.96 -9.06
N GLY A 32 -1.32 7.00 -9.03
CA GLY A 32 -2.09 8.18 -8.67
C GLY A 32 -2.83 8.05 -7.35
N TYR A 33 -3.25 9.18 -6.81
CA TYR A 33 -4.03 9.23 -5.58
C TYR A 33 -5.51 8.92 -5.79
N SER A 34 -6.12 9.54 -6.77
CA SER A 34 -7.55 9.37 -7.07
C SER A 34 -7.80 8.04 -7.77
N VAL A 35 -6.88 7.68 -8.63
CA VAL A 35 -6.81 6.39 -9.30
C VAL A 35 -5.52 5.74 -8.86
N PRO A 36 -5.60 4.67 -8.08
CA PRO A 36 -4.42 4.05 -7.49
C PRO A 36 -3.37 3.65 -8.51
N LEU A 37 -3.79 3.25 -9.70
CA LEU A 37 -2.89 2.75 -10.70
C LEU A 37 -3.48 2.88 -12.09
N TYR A 38 -2.70 3.49 -12.97
CA TYR A 38 -2.91 3.50 -14.41
C TYR A 38 -1.79 2.77 -15.11
N GLY A 39 -2.14 1.94 -16.09
CA GLY A 39 -1.18 1.31 -16.96
C GLY A 39 -1.52 1.56 -18.42
N ALA A 40 -0.52 1.77 -19.23
CA ALA A 40 -0.63 1.90 -20.67
C ALA A 40 0.53 1.19 -21.35
N ILE A 41 0.29 0.67 -22.57
CA ILE A 41 1.34 0.11 -23.39
C ILE A 41 1.73 1.09 -24.49
N ASN A 42 3.00 1.04 -24.93
CA ASN A 42 3.53 1.95 -25.93
C ASN A 42 2.89 1.78 -27.32
N ASN A 43 2.33 0.59 -27.62
CA ASN A 43 1.72 0.27 -28.90
C ASN A 43 0.20 0.40 -28.90
N GLY A 44 -0.42 1.03 -27.89
CA GLY A 44 -1.83 1.03 -27.94
C GLY A 44 -2.65 1.59 -26.81
N HIS A 45 -3.70 0.94 -26.53
CA HIS A 45 -4.90 1.53 -26.00
C HIS A 45 -5.42 0.84 -24.75
N ALA A 46 -4.68 -0.12 -24.22
CA ALA A 46 -5.06 -0.80 -23.00
C ALA A 46 -4.72 0.03 -21.77
N ARG A 47 -5.72 0.31 -20.96
CA ARG A 47 -5.58 1.06 -19.71
C ARG A 47 -5.96 0.20 -18.53
N LEU A 48 -5.08 0.14 -17.54
CA LEU A 48 -5.42 -0.39 -16.22
C LEU A 48 -6.19 0.69 -15.46
N GLY A 49 -7.50 0.62 -15.50
CA GLY A 49 -8.33 1.67 -14.92
C GLY A 49 -8.71 1.43 -13.47
N TRP A 50 -9.07 2.50 -12.80
CA TRP A 50 -9.66 2.60 -11.47
C TRP A 50 -10.81 1.60 -11.21
N LYS A 51 -11.64 1.33 -12.22
CA LYS A 51 -12.84 0.49 -12.05
C LYS A 51 -12.55 -0.94 -11.53
N ARG A 52 -11.34 -1.47 -11.77
CA ARG A 52 -10.95 -2.80 -11.27
C ARG A 52 -10.65 -2.82 -9.78
N PHE A 53 -10.31 -1.67 -9.19
CA PHE A 53 -9.82 -1.58 -7.80
C PHE A 53 -10.72 -0.74 -6.89
N SER A 54 -11.81 -0.18 -7.42
CA SER A 54 -12.68 0.71 -6.66
C SER A 54 -13.24 0.11 -5.37
N PRO A 55 -13.69 -1.16 -5.30
CA PRO A 55 -14.19 -1.73 -4.05
C PRO A 55 -13.11 -1.80 -2.97
N LEU A 56 -11.89 -2.17 -3.34
CA LEU A 56 -10.76 -2.24 -2.41
C LEU A 56 -10.31 -0.84 -1.98
N GLY A 57 -10.24 0.10 -2.91
CA GLY A 57 -9.91 1.50 -2.63
C GLY A 57 -10.89 2.16 -1.68
N GLU A 58 -12.18 1.96 -1.87
CA GLU A 58 -13.22 2.51 -0.97
C GLU A 58 -13.15 1.88 0.42
N ALA A 59 -12.97 0.59 0.54
CA ALA A 59 -12.80 -0.09 1.84
C ALA A 59 -11.61 0.49 2.61
N ILE A 60 -10.50 0.77 1.92
CA ILE A 60 -9.32 1.39 2.53
C ILE A 60 -9.60 2.84 2.93
N LYS A 61 -10.24 3.63 2.09
CA LYS A 61 -10.64 5.00 2.43
C LYS A 61 -11.56 5.04 3.65
N GLN A 62 -12.53 4.14 3.74
CA GLN A 62 -13.40 4.01 4.92
C GLN A 62 -12.60 3.66 6.17
N LEU A 63 -11.69 2.69 6.09
CA LEU A 63 -10.84 2.31 7.20
C LEU A 63 -9.94 3.47 7.66
N GLN A 64 -9.38 4.24 6.74
CA GLN A 64 -8.60 5.44 7.04
C GLN A 64 -9.44 6.51 7.76
N ARG A 65 -10.66 6.78 7.26
CA ARG A 65 -11.59 7.73 7.91
C ARG A 65 -11.89 7.29 9.34
N GLN A 66 -12.16 6.01 9.57
CA GLN A 66 -12.41 5.46 10.90
C GLN A 66 -11.19 5.63 11.83
N VAL A 67 -10.00 5.31 11.35
CA VAL A 67 -8.75 5.47 12.13
C VAL A 67 -8.50 6.95 12.44
N ALA A 68 -8.68 7.85 11.47
CA ALA A 68 -8.50 9.28 11.67
C ALA A 68 -9.53 9.87 12.65
N ALA A 69 -10.80 9.47 12.55
CA ALA A 69 -11.85 9.89 13.46
C ALA A 69 -11.53 9.42 14.89
N ARG A 70 -11.13 8.18 15.06
CA ARG A 70 -10.79 7.62 16.37
C ARG A 70 -9.55 8.29 16.97
N ARG A 71 -8.49 8.55 16.18
CA ARG A 71 -7.33 9.33 16.64
C ARG A 71 -7.73 10.72 17.12
N ARG A 72 -8.58 11.43 16.37
CA ARG A 72 -9.07 12.75 16.76
C ARG A 72 -9.85 12.69 18.08
N SER A 73 -10.73 11.72 18.24
CA SER A 73 -11.51 11.52 19.49
C SER A 73 -10.58 11.28 20.67
N MET A 74 -9.54 10.46 20.52
CA MET A 74 -8.58 10.18 21.57
C MET A 74 -7.73 11.40 21.94
N LEU A 75 -7.29 12.17 20.95
CA LEU A 75 -6.55 13.41 21.19
C LEU A 75 -7.38 14.44 21.93
N ARG A 76 -8.67 14.54 21.60
CA ARG A 76 -9.62 15.40 22.32
C ARG A 76 -9.80 14.94 23.78
N ALA A 77 -10.04 13.65 24.00
CA ALA A 77 -10.17 13.09 25.33
C ALA A 77 -8.88 13.27 26.16
N GLY A 78 -7.69 13.04 25.57
CA GLY A 78 -6.43 13.26 26.23
C GLY A 78 -6.17 14.73 26.59
N ARG A 79 -6.57 15.69 25.75
CA ARG A 79 -6.50 17.13 26.07
C ARG A 79 -7.45 17.51 27.20
N GLN A 80 -8.65 16.93 27.24
CA GLN A 80 -9.60 17.15 28.32
C GLN A 80 -9.09 16.56 29.65
N ASP A 81 -8.40 15.42 29.58
CA ASP A 81 -7.80 14.79 30.77
C ASP A 81 -6.60 15.59 31.30
N LEU A 82 -5.81 16.22 30.41
CA LEU A 82 -4.68 17.09 30.75
C LEU A 82 -5.14 18.43 31.33
N ALA A 83 -6.29 18.92 30.92
CA ALA A 83 -6.88 20.17 31.45
C ALA A 83 -7.47 19.99 32.86
N LYS A 84 -7.69 18.77 33.31
CA LYS A 84 -8.09 18.46 34.69
C LYS A 84 -6.83 18.21 35.49
N GLU A 85 -6.50 19.04 36.44
CA GLU A 85 -5.33 18.94 37.33
C GLU A 85 -5.15 17.61 38.06
N THR A 86 -6.09 16.70 37.95
CA THR A 86 -6.15 15.37 38.51
C THR A 86 -5.79 14.25 37.52
N ALA A 87 -5.14 14.55 36.41
CA ALA A 87 -4.76 13.55 35.40
C ALA A 87 -3.77 12.53 35.98
N ARG A 88 -4.24 11.61 36.81
CA ARG A 88 -3.52 10.39 37.13
C ARG A 88 -3.32 9.63 35.83
N PHE A 89 -2.08 9.27 35.52
CA PHE A 89 -1.73 8.38 34.43
C PHE A 89 -2.40 7.01 34.61
N GLY A 90 -3.71 6.95 34.32
CA GLY A 90 -4.51 5.77 34.56
C GLY A 90 -4.41 4.77 33.40
N HIS A 91 -4.70 3.52 33.69
CA HIS A 91 -4.77 2.41 32.74
C HIS A 91 -5.62 2.68 31.47
N GLY A 92 -6.51 3.70 31.49
CA GLY A 92 -7.35 4.10 30.36
C GLY A 92 -6.58 4.63 29.16
N ARG A 93 -5.47 5.36 29.35
CA ARG A 93 -4.66 5.89 28.24
C ARG A 93 -3.96 4.77 27.47
N LYS A 94 -3.38 3.80 28.18
CA LYS A 94 -2.73 2.63 27.55
C LYS A 94 -3.71 1.81 26.72
N ARG A 95 -4.91 1.54 27.23
CA ARG A 95 -5.96 0.82 26.50
C ARG A 95 -6.43 1.57 25.25
N ARG A 96 -6.58 2.90 25.33
CA ARG A 96 -6.99 3.73 24.19
C ARG A 96 -5.92 3.73 23.10
N LEU A 97 -4.65 3.87 23.47
CA LEU A 97 -3.52 3.80 22.55
C LEU A 97 -3.40 2.42 21.90
N GLU A 98 -3.54 1.34 22.66
CA GLU A 98 -3.52 -0.04 22.14
C GLU A 98 -4.59 -0.28 21.06
N LEU A 99 -5.79 0.28 21.24
CA LEU A 99 -6.84 0.20 20.21
C LEU A 99 -6.48 0.98 18.95
N THR A 100 -5.78 2.11 19.08
CA THR A 100 -5.32 2.90 17.92
C THR A 100 -4.21 2.17 17.16
N GLU A 101 -3.30 1.54 17.86
CA GLU A 101 -2.25 0.72 17.27
C GLU A 101 -2.83 -0.49 16.54
N LYS A 102 -3.81 -1.17 17.14
CA LYS A 102 -4.53 -2.27 16.48
C LYS A 102 -5.22 -1.83 15.19
N LEU A 103 -5.87 -0.66 15.21
CA LEU A 103 -6.49 -0.10 14.00
C LEU A 103 -5.45 0.30 12.95
N GLY A 104 -4.33 0.91 13.37
CA GLY A 104 -3.20 1.23 12.50
C GLY A 104 -2.61 -0.02 11.84
N GLY A 105 -2.43 -1.08 12.61
CA GLY A 105 -1.96 -2.36 12.09
C GLY A 105 -2.92 -3.01 11.08
N ARG A 106 -4.25 -2.87 11.28
CA ARG A 106 -5.24 -3.34 10.29
C ARG A 106 -5.16 -2.56 8.99
N THR A 107 -5.01 -1.24 9.08
CA THR A 107 -4.85 -0.39 7.90
C THR A 107 -3.57 -0.73 7.14
N GLY A 108 -2.46 -0.93 7.86
CA GLY A 108 -1.20 -1.36 7.26
C GLY A 108 -1.33 -2.67 6.49
N ARG A 109 -1.94 -3.70 7.09
CA ARG A 109 -2.19 -4.98 6.41
C ARG A 109 -3.10 -4.84 5.18
N ALA A 110 -4.13 -3.98 5.26
CA ALA A 110 -5.01 -3.72 4.13
C ALA A 110 -4.25 -3.09 2.96
N TYR A 111 -3.32 -2.15 3.22
CA TYR A 111 -2.45 -1.59 2.20
C TYR A 111 -1.52 -2.63 1.57
N THR A 112 -0.87 -3.44 2.39
CA THR A 112 -0.01 -4.51 1.89
C THR A 112 -0.81 -5.48 1.00
N THR A 113 -2.00 -5.88 1.42
CA THR A 113 -2.89 -6.74 0.62
C THR A 113 -3.26 -6.07 -0.71
N MET A 114 -3.60 -4.78 -0.70
CA MET A 114 -3.89 -4.03 -1.91
C MET A 114 -2.67 -3.98 -2.83
N ASN A 115 -1.50 -3.65 -2.29
CA ASN A 115 -0.28 -3.59 -3.08
C ASN A 115 0.07 -4.94 -3.71
N HIS A 116 -0.16 -6.05 -3.01
CA HIS A 116 -0.01 -7.38 -3.59
C HIS A 116 -0.96 -7.65 -4.75
N GLN A 117 -2.22 -7.20 -4.64
CA GLN A 117 -3.21 -7.37 -5.70
C GLN A 117 -2.91 -6.47 -6.90
N LEU A 118 -2.60 -5.19 -6.66
CA LEU A 118 -2.25 -4.23 -7.70
C LEU A 118 -1.00 -4.69 -8.47
N SER A 119 0.07 -5.04 -7.78
CA SER A 119 1.29 -5.51 -8.41
C SER A 119 1.09 -6.79 -9.24
N ARG A 120 0.23 -7.71 -8.78
CA ARG A 120 -0.12 -8.90 -9.55
C ARG A 120 -0.82 -8.53 -10.86
N VAL A 121 -1.79 -7.62 -10.81
CA VAL A 121 -2.53 -7.22 -12.01
C VAL A 121 -1.64 -6.50 -13.01
N VAL A 122 -0.70 -5.66 -12.55
CA VAL A 122 0.29 -5.03 -13.45
C VAL A 122 1.11 -6.07 -14.19
N VAL A 123 1.68 -7.02 -13.45
CA VAL A 123 2.52 -8.06 -14.05
C VAL A 123 1.71 -8.97 -14.98
N GLN A 124 0.50 -9.36 -14.58
CA GLN A 124 -0.38 -10.14 -15.45
C GLN A 124 -0.72 -9.38 -16.74
N PHE A 125 -1.05 -8.08 -16.63
CA PHE A 125 -1.31 -7.25 -17.80
C PHE A 125 -0.09 -7.18 -18.73
N ALA A 126 1.11 -6.99 -18.17
CA ALA A 126 2.34 -6.98 -18.97
C ALA A 126 2.57 -8.34 -19.69
N GLN A 127 2.33 -9.45 -19.01
CA GLN A 127 2.40 -10.78 -19.62
C GLN A 127 1.39 -10.98 -20.74
N GLU A 128 0.12 -10.59 -20.51
CA GLU A 128 -0.96 -10.68 -21.50
C GLU A 128 -0.66 -9.86 -22.77
N GLN A 129 0.09 -8.75 -22.60
CA GLN A 129 0.50 -7.89 -23.73
C GLN A 129 1.84 -8.32 -24.35
N GLY A 130 2.49 -9.35 -23.82
CA GLY A 130 3.81 -9.79 -24.30
C GLY A 130 4.92 -8.78 -24.02
N ALA A 131 4.74 -7.90 -23.04
CA ALA A 131 5.71 -6.87 -22.69
C ALA A 131 6.94 -7.46 -22.01
N GLY A 132 8.10 -6.99 -22.40
CA GLY A 132 9.38 -7.35 -21.79
C GLY A 132 9.86 -6.32 -20.75
N VAL A 133 9.19 -5.19 -20.64
CA VAL A 133 9.58 -4.09 -19.74
C VAL A 133 8.34 -3.49 -19.06
N ILE A 134 8.46 -3.26 -17.75
CA ILE A 134 7.52 -2.43 -16.98
C ILE A 134 8.27 -1.18 -16.53
N GLN A 135 7.83 -0.03 -16.99
CA GLN A 135 8.37 1.27 -16.62
C GLN A 135 7.46 1.93 -15.59
N MET A 136 8.02 2.35 -14.47
CA MET A 136 7.31 3.07 -13.41
C MET A 136 7.91 4.46 -13.24
N GLU A 137 7.10 5.37 -12.75
CA GLU A 137 7.54 6.69 -12.34
C GLU A 137 8.53 6.59 -11.17
N ASP A 138 9.57 7.40 -11.18
CA ASP A 138 10.48 7.54 -10.05
C ASP A 138 9.80 8.42 -8.99
N LEU A 139 9.46 7.80 -7.88
CA LEU A 139 8.79 8.46 -6.75
C LEU A 139 9.75 8.78 -5.60
N ASP A 140 11.07 8.65 -5.82
CA ASP A 140 12.08 9.02 -4.84
C ASP A 140 11.96 10.51 -4.50
N GLY A 141 11.88 10.82 -3.20
CA GLY A 141 11.65 12.18 -2.72
C GLY A 141 10.19 12.65 -2.67
N LEU A 142 9.25 11.98 -3.35
CA LEU A 142 7.84 12.38 -3.30
C LEU A 142 7.27 12.32 -1.87
N GLN A 143 7.73 11.40 -1.05
CA GLN A 143 7.33 11.30 0.36
C GLN A 143 7.74 12.53 1.18
N GLU A 144 8.87 13.16 0.84
CA GLU A 144 9.32 14.39 1.52
C GLU A 144 8.46 15.59 1.13
N VAL A 145 8.14 15.71 -0.15
CA VAL A 145 7.24 16.76 -0.68
C VAL A 145 5.83 16.62 -0.11
N LEU A 146 5.37 15.39 0.07
CA LEU A 146 4.05 15.09 0.61
C LEU A 146 4.02 15.00 2.14
N ARG A 147 5.15 15.19 2.83
CA ARG A 147 5.20 15.24 4.30
C ARG A 147 4.25 16.32 4.82
N GLY A 148 3.29 15.91 5.62
CA GLY A 148 2.25 16.80 6.16
C GLY A 148 0.99 16.88 5.32
N SER A 149 0.99 16.42 4.09
CA SER A 149 -0.25 16.27 3.34
C SER A 149 -1.00 15.01 3.77
N PHE A 150 -2.33 15.03 3.57
CA PHE A 150 -3.17 13.85 3.78
C PHE A 150 -2.72 12.65 2.93
N LEU A 151 -1.98 12.90 1.87
CA LEU A 151 -1.57 11.98 0.82
C LEU A 151 -0.29 11.22 1.17
N GLY A 152 0.75 11.93 1.58
CA GLY A 152 2.07 11.35 1.80
C GLY A 152 2.18 10.41 3.00
N ALA A 153 1.25 10.52 3.95
CA ALA A 153 1.26 9.70 5.16
C ALA A 153 0.58 8.32 5.00
N ARG A 154 0.02 8.00 3.83
CA ARG A 154 -1.02 6.96 3.79
C ARG A 154 -0.90 5.88 2.75
N TRP A 155 -0.13 6.07 1.69
CA TRP A 155 0.09 5.02 0.71
C TRP A 155 1.56 4.60 0.68
N ARG A 156 1.78 3.31 0.66
CA ARG A 156 3.12 2.72 0.62
C ARG A 156 3.51 2.45 -0.84
N TYR A 157 3.82 3.53 -1.58
CA TYR A 157 4.22 3.44 -2.99
C TYR A 157 5.47 2.60 -3.19
N GLU A 158 6.49 2.81 -2.35
CA GLU A 158 7.72 2.01 -2.39
C GLU A 158 7.47 0.52 -2.23
N GLU A 159 6.52 0.15 -1.35
CA GLU A 159 6.12 -1.24 -1.18
C GLU A 159 5.47 -1.78 -2.47
N LEU A 160 4.61 -0.98 -3.15
CA LEU A 160 3.99 -1.34 -4.41
C LEU A 160 5.04 -1.52 -5.52
N GLN A 161 5.94 -0.55 -5.68
CA GLN A 161 7.03 -0.62 -6.67
C GLN A 161 7.91 -1.85 -6.44
N ARG A 162 8.31 -2.10 -5.20
CA ARG A 162 9.06 -3.30 -4.84
C ARG A 162 8.30 -4.58 -5.20
N PHE A 163 6.98 -4.62 -4.99
CA PHE A 163 6.16 -5.77 -5.33
C PHE A 163 6.02 -5.97 -6.84
N ILE A 164 5.93 -4.90 -7.61
CA ILE A 164 5.93 -4.98 -9.07
C ILE A 164 7.28 -5.49 -9.57
N LYS A 165 8.37 -4.93 -9.04
CA LYS A 165 9.73 -5.31 -9.43
C LYS A 165 9.99 -6.80 -9.25
N TYR A 166 9.87 -7.33 -8.02
CA TYR A 166 10.21 -8.75 -7.80
C TYR A 166 9.28 -9.71 -8.55
N LYS A 167 7.99 -9.36 -8.71
CA LYS A 167 7.05 -10.19 -9.48
C LYS A 167 7.30 -10.10 -10.97
N GLY A 168 7.74 -8.94 -11.47
CA GLY A 168 8.20 -8.78 -12.84
C GLY A 168 9.41 -9.65 -13.11
N GLU A 169 10.43 -9.60 -12.25
CA GLU A 169 11.63 -10.46 -12.32
C GLU A 169 11.26 -11.94 -12.28
N GLU A 170 10.34 -12.35 -11.39
CA GLU A 170 9.80 -13.71 -11.35
C GLU A 170 9.09 -14.11 -12.65
N ALA A 171 8.45 -13.16 -13.31
CA ALA A 171 7.75 -13.35 -14.58
C ALA A 171 8.67 -13.24 -15.82
N GLY A 172 9.96 -12.93 -15.66
CA GLY A 172 10.89 -12.68 -16.74
C GLY A 172 10.68 -11.32 -17.43
N ILE A 173 10.10 -10.34 -16.75
CA ILE A 173 9.87 -8.97 -17.22
C ILE A 173 10.81 -8.03 -16.45
N LYS A 174 11.45 -7.12 -17.19
CA LYS A 174 12.38 -6.13 -16.61
C LYS A 174 11.62 -4.92 -16.09
#